data_19596703b02a376800577e8088b73a2f
#
_entry.id   19596703b02a376800577e8088b73a2f
#
_cell.length_a   1.000
_cell.length_b   1.000
_cell.length_c   1.000
_cell.angle_alpha   90.00
_cell.angle_beta   90.00
_cell.angle_gamma   90.00
#
_symmetry.space_group_name_H-M   'P 1'
#
loop_
_entity.id
_entity.type
_entity.pdbx_description
1 polymer ?
#
loop_
_entity_poly.entity_id
_entity_poly.type
_entity_poly.pdbx_seq_one_letter_code
_entity_poly.pdbx_strand_id
1 'polypeptide(L)'
;MSTDQSALLERYHAALTGVFGRPTRVLVRGEGVHVWDADGRRYTDLLAGIAVNALGHGHPALVRAVSEQIATLGHVSNLFTSEPQIRLAERLLELAGAPAGSTVFFANSGTEANEAAFKLARRHGAEDPSGRRTRVIALERAFHGRTMGALALTHKEAYRAPFEPLPGGVEHVPGGDAAALRAALAPDDDGAPVAAVILEPVQGEAGVHGWPAGYLAEVRAATREAGALMILDEVQSGVGRTGTWFGFQNPAVTGAAEPVVPDAFTLAKGLGGGVPIGALVCVGPAVSGLLTAGQHGTTFGGNPLATAAGLAVLQTVEDEGLLGHVRAAGEAVAALLEDLPEVAAVRGHGLWIGVDLADPAGPAPAGGRAPAVVAAGLEAGWILNATGPSTLRLAPPLTVPVAELERFAAALPGLVAAALTPAEGDRP
;
A
#
# COMPACT_ATOMS: atom_id res chain seq x y z
N MET A 1 -28.13 24.42 5.11
CA MET A 1 -28.17 23.14 4.36
C MET A 1 -28.20 22.03 5.40
N SER A 2 -29.06 21.02 5.23
CA SER A 2 -29.12 19.89 6.16
C SER A 2 -27.74 19.22 6.28
N THR A 3 -27.27 19.01 7.50
CA THR A 3 -26.06 18.25 7.85
C THR A 3 -26.41 16.78 8.13
N ASP A 4 -27.66 16.39 7.90
CA ASP A 4 -28.16 15.03 8.01
C ASP A 4 -27.39 14.09 7.08
N GLN A 5 -26.85 13.02 7.61
CA GLN A 5 -26.03 12.03 6.91
C GLN A 5 -26.76 11.45 5.71
N SER A 6 -28.07 11.17 5.84
CA SER A 6 -28.89 10.61 4.75
C SER A 6 -28.95 11.57 3.55
N ALA A 7 -29.24 12.84 3.79
CA ALA A 7 -29.29 13.86 2.75
C ALA A 7 -27.91 14.08 2.08
N LEU A 8 -26.82 13.97 2.82
CA LEU A 8 -25.46 14.05 2.26
C LEU A 8 -25.13 12.83 1.37
N LEU A 9 -25.54 11.63 1.76
CA LEU A 9 -25.37 10.42 0.96
C LEU A 9 -26.19 10.44 -0.32
N GLU A 10 -27.43 10.94 -0.29
CA GLU A 10 -28.24 11.16 -1.50
C GLU A 10 -27.55 12.11 -2.48
N ARG A 11 -27.02 13.22 -1.98
CA ARG A 11 -26.26 14.18 -2.79
C ARG A 11 -24.99 13.58 -3.37
N TYR A 12 -24.28 12.75 -2.60
CA TYR A 12 -23.11 11.99 -3.09
C TYR A 12 -23.50 11.11 -4.28
N HIS A 13 -24.59 10.34 -4.16
CA HIS A 13 -25.05 9.46 -5.23
C HIS A 13 -25.50 10.19 -6.48
N ALA A 14 -26.04 11.40 -6.33
CA ALA A 14 -26.45 12.24 -7.45
C ALA A 14 -25.29 12.92 -8.18
N ALA A 15 -24.16 13.18 -7.51
CA ALA A 15 -23.09 14.03 -8.02
C ALA A 15 -21.81 13.28 -8.39
N LEU A 16 -21.55 12.10 -7.83
CA LEU A 16 -20.28 11.39 -7.99
C LEU A 16 -20.44 10.07 -8.75
N THR A 17 -19.45 9.78 -9.61
CA THR A 17 -19.40 8.51 -10.34
C THR A 17 -19.23 7.34 -9.36
N GLY A 18 -20.10 6.33 -9.45
CA GLY A 18 -20.23 5.24 -8.48
C GLY A 18 -19.15 4.14 -8.54
N VAL A 19 -17.91 4.47 -8.88
CA VAL A 19 -16.80 3.49 -9.06
C VAL A 19 -16.35 2.82 -7.75
N PHE A 20 -16.63 3.43 -6.61
CA PHE A 20 -16.29 2.89 -5.28
C PHE A 20 -17.45 2.20 -4.55
N GLY A 21 -18.61 2.02 -5.25
CA GLY A 21 -19.84 1.56 -4.62
C GLY A 21 -20.54 2.69 -3.84
N ARG A 22 -21.45 2.30 -2.94
CA ARG A 22 -22.22 3.26 -2.14
C ARG A 22 -21.63 3.40 -0.75
N PRO A 23 -21.05 4.56 -0.36
CA PRO A 23 -20.65 4.80 1.01
C PRO A 23 -21.86 4.81 1.93
N THR A 24 -21.66 4.32 3.16
CA THR A 24 -22.73 4.21 4.16
C THR A 24 -22.59 5.24 5.29
N ARG A 25 -21.49 5.98 5.31
CA ARG A 25 -21.21 7.02 6.33
C ARG A 25 -20.57 8.23 5.66
N VAL A 26 -20.83 9.40 6.23
CA VAL A 26 -20.18 10.66 5.88
C VAL A 26 -19.30 11.08 7.04
N LEU A 27 -18.00 10.92 6.91
CA LEU A 27 -17.03 11.31 7.95
C LEU A 27 -16.76 12.81 7.85
N VAL A 28 -16.80 13.52 8.96
CA VAL A 28 -16.69 15.00 9.02
C VAL A 28 -15.56 15.51 9.89
N ARG A 29 -14.97 14.64 10.73
CA ARG A 29 -13.87 15.00 11.63
C ARG A 29 -12.98 13.77 11.86
N GLY A 30 -11.67 14.03 12.08
CA GLY A 30 -10.71 13.03 12.52
C GLY A 30 -9.74 13.61 13.54
N GLU A 31 -9.28 12.77 14.49
CA GLU A 31 -8.31 13.11 15.52
C GLU A 31 -7.60 11.83 15.98
N GLY A 32 -6.29 11.74 15.78
CA GLY A 32 -5.51 10.54 16.06
C GLY A 32 -6.07 9.33 15.33
N VAL A 33 -6.45 8.27 16.04
CA VAL A 33 -7.04 7.05 15.50
C VAL A 33 -8.57 7.14 15.37
N HIS A 34 -9.19 8.23 15.77
CA HIS A 34 -10.64 8.36 15.78
C HIS A 34 -11.17 9.24 14.66
N VAL A 35 -12.34 8.88 14.14
CA VAL A 35 -13.12 9.70 13.22
C VAL A 35 -14.58 9.80 13.67
N TRP A 36 -15.27 10.83 13.20
CA TRP A 36 -16.69 11.07 13.51
C TRP A 36 -17.47 11.23 12.23
N ASP A 37 -18.65 10.64 12.19
CA ASP A 37 -19.59 10.86 11.10
C ASP A 37 -20.46 12.13 11.30
N ALA A 38 -21.30 12.41 10.30
CA ALA A 38 -22.17 13.58 10.30
C ALA A 38 -23.25 13.56 11.39
N ASP A 39 -23.56 12.37 11.94
CA ASP A 39 -24.50 12.20 13.06
C ASP A 39 -23.76 12.30 14.42
N GLY A 40 -22.45 12.56 14.41
CA GLY A 40 -21.62 12.73 15.61
C GLY A 40 -21.15 11.41 16.24
N ARG A 41 -21.36 10.28 15.59
CA ARG A 41 -20.88 8.98 16.05
C ARG A 41 -19.38 8.85 15.86
N ARG A 42 -18.69 8.39 16.90
CA ARG A 42 -17.23 8.15 16.87
C ARG A 42 -16.92 6.74 16.43
N TYR A 43 -15.86 6.60 15.64
CA TYR A 43 -15.29 5.34 15.20
C TYR A 43 -13.80 5.30 15.52
N THR A 44 -13.27 4.11 15.85
CA THR A 44 -11.82 3.83 15.85
C THR A 44 -11.43 3.32 14.47
N ASP A 45 -10.51 4.03 13.81
CA ASP A 45 -10.09 3.75 12.43
C ASP A 45 -8.88 2.81 12.41
N LEU A 46 -9.14 1.51 12.20
CA LEU A 46 -8.11 0.49 12.05
C LEU A 46 -7.73 0.22 10.58
N LEU A 47 -8.18 1.08 9.65
CA LEU A 47 -7.86 1.04 8.23
C LEU A 47 -6.97 2.20 7.79
N ALA A 48 -7.08 3.36 8.43
CA ALA A 48 -6.32 4.58 8.17
C ALA A 48 -6.30 4.97 6.67
N GLY A 49 -7.47 4.92 6.00
CA GLY A 49 -7.57 5.22 4.58
C GLY A 49 -6.81 4.22 3.68
N ILE A 50 -6.72 2.96 4.08
CA ILE A 50 -5.93 1.89 3.46
C ILE A 50 -4.42 2.17 3.64
N ALA A 51 -3.98 2.23 4.90
CA ALA A 51 -2.60 2.47 5.32
C ALA A 51 -2.03 3.84 4.85
N VAL A 52 -2.89 4.84 4.63
CA VAL A 52 -2.50 6.18 4.15
C VAL A 52 -2.20 7.12 5.30
N ASN A 53 -3.09 7.21 6.29
CA ASN A 53 -2.94 8.15 7.41
C ASN A 53 -1.93 7.60 8.43
N ALA A 54 -0.64 7.60 8.06
CA ALA A 54 0.43 7.01 8.87
C ALA A 54 0.50 7.61 10.28
N LEU A 55 0.29 8.92 10.43
CA LEU A 55 0.30 9.64 11.70
C LEU A 55 -1.10 9.78 12.33
N GLY A 56 -2.13 9.14 11.74
CA GLY A 56 -3.51 9.36 12.13
C GLY A 56 -4.08 10.68 11.61
N HIS A 57 -5.26 11.04 12.10
CA HIS A 57 -6.00 12.21 11.64
C HIS A 57 -5.58 13.45 12.44
N GLY A 58 -5.34 14.57 11.74
CA GLY A 58 -5.09 15.86 12.37
C GLY A 58 -3.79 15.95 13.17
N HIS A 59 -2.76 15.15 12.83
CA HIS A 59 -1.49 15.17 13.57
C HIS A 59 -0.84 16.57 13.53
N PRO A 60 -0.46 17.15 14.70
CA PRO A 60 -0.03 18.55 14.78
C PRO A 60 1.19 18.88 13.90
N ALA A 61 2.15 17.96 13.79
CA ALA A 61 3.35 18.17 12.97
C ALA A 61 2.98 18.26 11.48
N LEU A 62 2.10 17.37 11.00
CA LEU A 62 1.64 17.38 9.61
C LEU A 62 0.80 18.62 9.29
N VAL A 63 -0.16 18.95 10.17
CA VAL A 63 -1.02 20.14 10.02
C VAL A 63 -0.16 21.40 9.94
N ARG A 64 0.82 21.56 10.83
CA ARG A 64 1.74 22.71 10.83
C ARG A 64 2.53 22.76 9.51
N ALA A 65 3.21 21.69 9.12
CA ALA A 65 4.05 21.66 7.92
C ALA A 65 3.26 22.01 6.65
N VAL A 66 2.05 21.43 6.50
CA VAL A 66 1.15 21.70 5.37
C VAL A 66 0.67 23.16 5.37
N SER A 67 0.25 23.69 6.53
CA SER A 67 -0.26 25.06 6.65
C SER A 67 0.82 26.10 6.39
N GLU A 68 2.03 25.90 6.90
CA GLU A 68 3.18 26.78 6.68
C GLU A 68 3.63 26.74 5.20
N GLN A 69 3.70 25.53 4.62
CA GLN A 69 4.16 25.37 3.24
C GLN A 69 3.16 25.94 2.23
N ILE A 70 1.85 25.73 2.40
CA ILE A 70 0.85 26.30 1.49
C ILE A 70 0.80 27.83 1.59
N ALA A 71 1.06 28.39 2.76
CA ALA A 71 1.15 29.83 2.95
C ALA A 71 2.42 30.45 2.32
N THR A 72 3.48 29.64 2.17
CA THR A 72 4.78 30.10 1.62
C THR A 72 4.86 29.87 0.12
N LEU A 73 4.67 28.61 -0.33
CA LEU A 73 4.78 28.20 -1.72
C LEU A 73 4.08 26.84 -1.91
N GLY A 74 2.87 26.85 -2.48
CA GLY A 74 2.05 25.64 -2.63
C GLY A 74 2.45 24.76 -3.82
N HIS A 75 2.74 25.37 -4.96
CA HIS A 75 3.07 24.66 -6.19
C HIS A 75 4.01 25.47 -7.09
N VAL A 76 4.96 24.77 -7.69
CA VAL A 76 5.75 25.25 -8.84
C VAL A 76 5.81 24.13 -9.89
N SER A 77 5.97 24.49 -11.17
CA SER A 77 6.20 23.47 -12.19
C SER A 77 7.61 22.87 -12.05
N ASN A 78 7.81 21.65 -12.58
CA ASN A 78 9.11 20.99 -12.62
C ASN A 78 10.12 21.66 -13.60
N LEU A 79 9.80 22.86 -14.10
CA LEU A 79 10.79 23.77 -14.69
C LEU A 79 11.65 24.46 -13.60
N PHE A 80 11.20 24.42 -12.37
CA PHE A 80 11.87 24.91 -11.18
C PHE A 80 11.90 23.79 -10.12
N THR A 81 12.57 24.03 -9.01
CA THR A 81 12.58 23.14 -7.85
C THR A 81 12.30 23.91 -6.57
N SER A 82 12.14 23.18 -5.47
CA SER A 82 11.95 23.74 -4.14
C SER A 82 12.79 23.00 -3.11
N GLU A 83 13.13 23.64 -2.01
CA GLU A 83 13.90 23.02 -0.93
C GLU A 83 13.22 21.77 -0.37
N PRO A 84 11.90 21.74 -0.06
CA PRO A 84 11.23 20.51 0.41
C PRO A 84 11.36 19.34 -0.56
N GLN A 85 11.30 19.59 -1.87
CA GLN A 85 11.45 18.54 -2.89
C GLN A 85 12.85 17.91 -2.83
N ILE A 86 13.88 18.74 -2.76
CA ILE A 86 15.29 18.28 -2.69
C ILE A 86 15.48 17.48 -1.39
N ARG A 87 15.13 18.05 -0.25
CA ARG A 87 15.30 17.42 1.07
C ARG A 87 14.56 16.10 1.20
N LEU A 88 13.34 15.99 0.67
CA LEU A 88 12.60 14.73 0.71
C LEU A 88 13.28 13.66 -0.15
N ALA A 89 13.77 14.00 -1.34
CA ALA A 89 14.53 13.07 -2.17
C ALA A 89 15.80 12.59 -1.46
N GLU A 90 16.61 13.49 -0.91
CA GLU A 90 17.81 13.17 -0.15
C GLU A 90 17.48 12.26 1.05
N ARG A 91 16.43 12.58 1.80
CA ARG A 91 16.03 11.79 2.96
C ARG A 91 15.56 10.37 2.59
N LEU A 92 14.80 10.21 1.52
CA LEU A 92 14.40 8.88 1.03
C LEU A 92 15.61 8.04 0.61
N LEU A 93 16.58 8.63 -0.07
CA LEU A 93 17.81 7.95 -0.46
C LEU A 93 18.66 7.55 0.75
N GLU A 94 18.79 8.44 1.74
CA GLU A 94 19.48 8.17 3.00
C GLU A 94 18.82 6.99 3.75
N LEU A 95 17.51 7.03 3.98
CA LEU A 95 16.75 6.00 4.67
C LEU A 95 16.80 4.64 3.96
N ALA A 96 16.90 4.65 2.63
CA ALA A 96 17.07 3.45 1.82
C ALA A 96 18.50 2.89 1.88
N GLY A 97 19.47 3.62 2.40
CA GLY A 97 20.89 3.27 2.28
C GLY A 97 21.34 3.23 0.82
N ALA A 98 20.75 4.07 -0.04
CA ALA A 98 20.97 4.04 -1.48
C ALA A 98 22.38 4.55 -1.83
N PRO A 99 23.08 3.90 -2.79
CA PRO A 99 24.42 4.33 -3.19
C PRO A 99 24.40 5.69 -3.91
N ALA A 100 25.56 6.34 -3.97
CA ALA A 100 25.73 7.58 -4.72
C ALA A 100 25.28 7.41 -6.19
N GLY A 101 24.62 8.43 -6.72
CA GLY A 101 24.04 8.42 -8.07
C GLY A 101 22.63 7.81 -8.15
N SER A 102 22.04 7.43 -7.00
CA SER A 102 20.61 7.11 -6.91
C SER A 102 19.77 8.39 -7.00
N THR A 103 18.53 8.25 -7.51
CA THR A 103 17.62 9.39 -7.72
C THR A 103 16.19 9.06 -7.36
N VAL A 104 15.37 10.10 -7.17
CA VAL A 104 13.94 9.99 -6.89
C VAL A 104 13.14 10.77 -7.94
N PHE A 105 12.12 10.12 -8.51
CA PHE A 105 11.07 10.79 -9.27
C PHE A 105 9.81 10.85 -8.41
N PHE A 106 9.23 12.04 -8.24
CA PHE A 106 7.98 12.21 -7.50
C PHE A 106 6.76 12.21 -8.41
N ALA A 107 5.69 11.58 -7.93
CA ALA A 107 4.37 11.51 -8.52
C ALA A 107 3.30 11.92 -7.48
N ASN A 108 2.01 11.68 -7.77
CA ASN A 108 0.91 12.09 -6.88
C ASN A 108 0.19 10.90 -6.21
N SER A 109 0.52 9.69 -6.63
CA SER A 109 -0.13 8.47 -6.16
C SER A 109 0.76 7.24 -6.38
N GLY A 110 0.40 6.12 -5.72
CA GLY A 110 1.08 4.84 -5.94
C GLY A 110 0.91 4.32 -7.37
N THR A 111 -0.27 4.50 -7.97
CA THR A 111 -0.48 4.09 -9.36
C THR A 111 0.39 4.87 -10.35
N GLU A 112 0.60 6.18 -10.13
CA GLU A 112 1.52 7.00 -10.94
C GLU A 112 2.98 6.61 -10.72
N ALA A 113 3.37 6.28 -9.48
CA ALA A 113 4.70 5.77 -9.18
C ALA A 113 4.95 4.43 -9.90
N ASN A 114 3.96 3.55 -9.94
CA ASN A 114 4.02 2.27 -10.65
C ASN A 114 3.96 2.45 -12.18
N GLU A 115 3.28 3.46 -12.72
CA GLU A 115 3.41 3.84 -14.14
C GLU A 115 4.84 4.25 -14.49
N ALA A 116 5.47 5.05 -13.63
CA ALA A 116 6.87 5.42 -13.80
C ALA A 116 7.79 4.19 -13.73
N ALA A 117 7.54 3.25 -12.80
CA ALA A 117 8.26 1.99 -12.68
C ALA A 117 8.07 1.08 -13.92
N PHE A 118 6.86 1.01 -14.45
CA PHE A 118 6.58 0.28 -15.69
C PHE A 118 7.32 0.90 -16.88
N LYS A 119 7.35 2.23 -16.99
CA LYS A 119 8.12 2.94 -18.01
C LYS A 119 9.63 2.74 -17.81
N LEU A 120 10.12 2.71 -16.57
CA LEU A 120 11.51 2.39 -16.25
C LEU A 120 11.89 0.98 -16.79
N ALA A 121 11.04 -0.03 -16.54
CA ALA A 121 11.21 -1.37 -17.05
C ALA A 121 11.27 -1.40 -18.59
N ARG A 122 10.34 -0.69 -19.25
CA ARG A 122 10.33 -0.55 -20.71
C ARG A 122 11.58 0.13 -21.24
N ARG A 123 12.06 1.14 -20.54
CA ARG A 123 13.26 1.87 -20.94
C ARG A 123 14.51 1.02 -20.78
N HIS A 124 14.61 0.24 -19.69
CA HIS A 124 15.66 -0.76 -19.52
C HIS A 124 15.64 -1.78 -20.68
N GLY A 125 14.46 -2.25 -21.04
CA GLY A 125 14.29 -3.16 -22.16
C GLY A 125 14.71 -2.56 -23.50
N ALA A 126 14.51 -1.27 -23.71
CA ALA A 126 14.89 -0.57 -24.94
C ALA A 126 16.42 -0.39 -25.08
N GLU A 127 17.20 -0.58 -24.01
CA GLU A 127 18.67 -0.57 -24.07
C GLU A 127 19.26 -1.92 -24.50
N ASP A 128 18.43 -2.98 -24.56
CA ASP A 128 18.86 -4.27 -25.08
C ASP A 128 19.08 -4.18 -26.59
N PRO A 129 20.28 -4.52 -27.08
CA PRO A 129 20.63 -4.39 -28.53
C PRO A 129 19.71 -5.18 -29.45
N SER A 130 19.10 -6.26 -28.97
CA SER A 130 18.15 -7.04 -29.77
C SER A 130 16.80 -6.34 -29.95
N GLY A 131 16.48 -5.32 -29.12
CA GLY A 131 15.19 -4.65 -29.09
C GLY A 131 14.03 -5.53 -28.57
N ARG A 132 14.33 -6.72 -28.06
CA ARG A 132 13.34 -7.75 -27.72
C ARG A 132 13.01 -7.85 -26.24
N ARG A 133 13.75 -7.19 -25.36
CA ARG A 133 13.57 -7.18 -23.90
C ARG A 133 12.33 -6.36 -23.49
N THR A 134 11.13 -6.86 -23.80
CA THR A 134 9.88 -6.13 -23.57
C THR A 134 8.98 -6.77 -22.50
N ARG A 135 9.30 -7.99 -22.05
CA ARG A 135 8.52 -8.72 -21.07
C ARG A 135 8.70 -8.13 -19.67
N VAL A 136 7.60 -8.00 -18.93
CA VAL A 136 7.59 -7.60 -17.51
C VAL A 136 6.82 -8.65 -16.73
N ILE A 137 7.41 -9.18 -15.67
CA ILE A 137 6.77 -10.15 -14.80
C ILE A 137 6.15 -9.42 -13.60
N ALA A 138 4.88 -9.71 -13.32
CA ALA A 138 4.21 -9.41 -12.07
C ALA A 138 3.78 -10.72 -11.39
N LEU A 139 3.45 -10.69 -10.11
CA LEU A 139 3.04 -11.89 -9.41
C LEU A 139 1.51 -12.05 -9.39
N GLU A 140 1.03 -13.28 -9.34
CA GLU A 140 -0.38 -13.56 -9.09
C GLU A 140 -0.85 -12.90 -7.79
N ARG A 141 -2.11 -12.49 -7.76
CA ARG A 141 -2.75 -11.74 -6.66
C ARG A 141 -2.17 -10.35 -6.40
N ALA A 142 -1.21 -9.86 -7.19
CA ALA A 142 -0.66 -8.52 -7.05
C ALA A 142 -1.68 -7.41 -7.33
N PHE A 143 -1.48 -6.28 -6.65
CA PHE A 143 -2.21 -5.04 -6.90
C PHE A 143 -1.22 -3.87 -7.02
N HIS A 144 -1.08 -3.31 -8.22
CA HIS A 144 -0.14 -2.23 -8.50
C HIS A 144 -0.81 -0.90 -8.90
N GLY A 145 -2.13 -0.89 -9.07
CA GLY A 145 -2.88 0.33 -9.37
C GLY A 145 -3.98 0.17 -10.41
N ARG A 146 -4.55 1.30 -10.83
CA ARG A 146 -5.73 1.37 -11.71
C ARG A 146 -5.51 2.17 -13.01
N THR A 147 -4.37 2.83 -13.20
CA THR A 147 -3.98 3.40 -14.50
C THR A 147 -3.57 2.29 -15.45
N MET A 148 -3.57 2.53 -16.75
CA MET A 148 -3.49 1.44 -17.75
C MET A 148 -2.25 0.55 -17.61
N GLY A 149 -1.05 1.11 -17.37
CA GLY A 149 0.17 0.32 -17.16
C GLY A 149 0.18 -0.38 -15.80
N ALA A 150 -0.17 0.32 -14.73
CA ALA A 150 -0.29 -0.28 -13.40
C ALA A 150 -1.42 -1.31 -13.31
N LEU A 151 -2.50 -1.13 -14.09
CA LEU A 151 -3.59 -2.09 -14.21
C LEU A 151 -3.13 -3.36 -14.96
N ALA A 152 -2.29 -3.24 -15.97
CA ALA A 152 -1.68 -4.40 -16.64
C ALA A 152 -0.87 -5.27 -15.67
N LEU A 153 -0.19 -4.65 -14.68
CA LEU A 153 0.56 -5.33 -13.62
C LEU A 153 -0.34 -5.93 -12.51
N THR A 154 -1.58 -5.44 -12.35
CA THR A 154 -2.53 -5.93 -11.36
C THR A 154 -3.16 -7.24 -11.80
N HIS A 155 -3.08 -8.30 -10.97
CA HIS A 155 -3.46 -9.66 -11.38
C HIS A 155 -4.97 -9.85 -11.57
N LYS A 156 -5.82 -9.22 -10.74
CA LYS A 156 -7.27 -9.50 -10.71
C LYS A 156 -7.93 -9.23 -12.07
N GLU A 157 -8.32 -10.29 -12.78
CA GLU A 157 -8.91 -10.25 -14.12
C GLU A 157 -10.14 -9.34 -14.20
N ALA A 158 -11.03 -9.42 -13.21
CA ALA A 158 -12.23 -8.58 -13.15
C ALA A 158 -11.95 -7.06 -13.14
N TYR A 159 -10.72 -6.65 -12.79
CA TYR A 159 -10.30 -5.25 -12.89
C TYR A 159 -9.74 -4.90 -14.27
N ARG A 160 -9.13 -5.87 -14.95
CA ARG A 160 -8.44 -5.69 -16.23
C ARG A 160 -9.37 -5.85 -17.43
N ALA A 161 -10.17 -6.91 -17.44
CA ALA A 161 -10.98 -7.31 -18.59
C ALA A 161 -11.85 -6.20 -19.21
N PRO A 162 -12.50 -5.29 -18.44
CA PRO A 162 -13.28 -4.19 -19.01
C PRO A 162 -12.46 -3.16 -19.79
N PHE A 163 -11.12 -3.17 -19.65
CA PHE A 163 -10.21 -2.15 -20.20
C PHE A 163 -9.21 -2.72 -21.21
N GLU A 164 -9.36 -3.97 -21.60
CA GLU A 164 -8.50 -4.57 -22.64
C GLU A 164 -8.72 -3.90 -24.01
N PRO A 165 -7.66 -3.72 -24.84
CA PRO A 165 -6.30 -4.18 -24.60
C PRO A 165 -5.51 -3.25 -23.67
N LEU A 166 -4.86 -3.82 -22.67
CA LEU A 166 -3.89 -3.13 -21.82
C LEU A 166 -2.48 -3.12 -22.45
N PRO A 167 -1.52 -2.34 -21.94
CA PRO A 167 -0.13 -2.42 -22.37
C PRO A 167 0.38 -3.86 -22.32
N GLY A 168 0.75 -4.42 -23.48
CA GLY A 168 1.15 -5.81 -23.62
C GLY A 168 2.50 -6.16 -22.98
N GLY A 169 2.86 -7.46 -23.01
CA GLY A 169 4.14 -7.99 -22.52
C GLY A 169 4.21 -8.08 -20.98
N VAL A 170 3.07 -8.05 -20.29
CA VAL A 170 2.98 -8.35 -18.85
C VAL A 170 2.57 -9.81 -18.68
N GLU A 171 3.31 -10.53 -17.85
CA GLU A 171 3.06 -11.92 -17.48
C GLU A 171 2.85 -12.02 -15.98
N HIS A 172 1.85 -12.80 -15.57
CA HIS A 172 1.60 -13.08 -14.17
C HIS A 172 2.06 -14.50 -13.84
N VAL A 173 2.92 -14.62 -12.82
CA VAL A 173 3.48 -15.89 -12.39
C VAL A 173 3.13 -16.17 -10.93
N PRO A 174 3.04 -17.45 -10.50
CA PRO A 174 2.81 -17.79 -9.11
C PRO A 174 3.87 -17.17 -8.19
N GLY A 175 3.42 -16.46 -7.15
CA GLY A 175 4.32 -15.89 -6.14
C GLY A 175 4.71 -16.95 -5.10
N GLY A 176 5.94 -16.83 -4.56
CA GLY A 176 6.47 -17.76 -3.56
C GLY A 176 7.10 -19.03 -4.15
N ASP A 177 7.04 -19.20 -5.46
CA ASP A 177 7.69 -20.30 -6.19
C ASP A 177 8.90 -19.76 -6.98
N ALA A 178 10.10 -19.97 -6.44
CA ALA A 178 11.34 -19.51 -7.05
C ALA A 178 11.65 -20.27 -8.35
N ALA A 179 11.21 -21.53 -8.49
CA ALA A 179 11.44 -22.31 -9.70
C ALA A 179 10.56 -21.80 -10.84
N ALA A 180 9.27 -21.52 -10.57
CA ALA A 180 8.37 -20.91 -11.54
C ALA A 180 8.88 -19.53 -11.99
N LEU A 181 9.38 -18.71 -11.06
CA LEU A 181 9.96 -17.41 -11.40
C LEU A 181 11.21 -17.56 -12.29
N ARG A 182 12.13 -18.47 -11.96
CA ARG A 182 13.33 -18.71 -12.78
C ARG A 182 12.96 -19.22 -14.18
N ALA A 183 11.96 -20.08 -14.30
CA ALA A 183 11.45 -20.53 -15.59
C ALA A 183 10.87 -19.37 -16.42
N ALA A 184 10.09 -18.47 -15.78
CA ALA A 184 9.53 -17.30 -16.45
C ALA A 184 10.58 -16.25 -16.83
N LEU A 185 11.70 -16.17 -16.10
CA LEU A 185 12.82 -15.28 -16.42
C LEU A 185 13.66 -15.76 -17.60
N ALA A 186 13.58 -17.05 -17.96
CA ALA A 186 14.20 -17.54 -19.17
C ALA A 186 13.65 -16.81 -20.41
N PRO A 187 14.44 -16.63 -21.46
CA PRO A 187 13.91 -16.13 -22.73
C PRO A 187 12.72 -16.97 -23.20
N ASP A 188 11.71 -16.33 -23.75
CA ASP A 188 10.54 -17.03 -24.32
C ASP A 188 10.91 -17.80 -25.61
N ASP A 189 9.90 -18.46 -26.22
CA ASP A 189 10.09 -19.25 -27.46
C ASP A 189 10.69 -18.41 -28.61
N ASP A 190 10.42 -17.11 -28.62
CA ASP A 190 11.02 -16.16 -29.55
C ASP A 190 12.39 -15.66 -29.09
N GLY A 191 12.87 -16.06 -27.93
CA GLY A 191 14.14 -15.66 -27.31
C GLY A 191 14.10 -14.24 -26.71
N ALA A 192 12.92 -13.69 -26.35
CA ALA A 192 12.81 -12.37 -25.75
C ALA A 192 13.11 -12.42 -24.24
N PRO A 193 14.11 -11.66 -23.75
CA PRO A 193 14.43 -11.64 -22.34
C PRO A 193 13.44 -10.77 -21.55
N VAL A 194 13.40 -10.96 -20.22
CA VAL A 194 12.59 -10.17 -19.30
C VAL A 194 13.27 -8.84 -18.98
N ALA A 195 12.50 -7.74 -18.98
CA ALA A 195 12.98 -6.41 -18.64
C ALA A 195 12.97 -6.16 -17.13
N ALA A 196 11.92 -6.60 -16.45
CA ALA A 196 11.77 -6.42 -14.99
C ALA A 196 10.84 -7.46 -14.38
N VAL A 197 11.04 -7.69 -13.07
CA VAL A 197 10.08 -8.29 -12.17
C VAL A 197 9.57 -7.20 -11.22
N ILE A 198 8.26 -6.98 -11.17
CA ILE A 198 7.61 -6.01 -10.27
C ILE A 198 6.77 -6.80 -9.27
N LEU A 199 7.02 -6.57 -7.97
CA LEU A 199 6.33 -7.30 -6.90
C LEU A 199 6.22 -6.46 -5.61
N GLU A 200 5.22 -6.79 -4.80
CA GLU A 200 5.09 -6.27 -3.44
C GLU A 200 5.97 -7.10 -2.47
N PRO A 201 6.69 -6.51 -1.51
CA PRO A 201 7.36 -7.28 -0.44
C PRO A 201 6.40 -8.10 0.41
N VAL A 202 5.17 -7.60 0.56
CA VAL A 202 4.02 -8.27 1.18
C VAL A 202 2.78 -7.87 0.38
N GLN A 203 1.97 -8.82 -0.04
CA GLN A 203 0.76 -8.54 -0.82
C GLN A 203 -0.40 -8.08 0.08
N GLY A 204 -0.66 -6.79 0.10
CA GLY A 204 -1.66 -6.18 0.95
C GLY A 204 -3.10 -6.50 0.57
N GLU A 205 -3.44 -6.31 -0.69
CA GLU A 205 -4.80 -6.51 -1.21
C GLU A 205 -5.20 -8.00 -1.30
N ALA A 206 -4.20 -8.89 -1.31
CA ALA A 206 -4.42 -10.34 -1.24
C ALA A 206 -4.74 -10.86 0.16
N GLY A 207 -4.60 -10.03 1.22
CA GLY A 207 -4.84 -10.43 2.62
C GLY A 207 -3.60 -10.40 3.51
N VAL A 208 -2.68 -9.49 3.24
CA VAL A 208 -1.41 -9.33 3.98
C VAL A 208 -0.57 -10.62 3.93
N HIS A 209 -0.32 -11.11 2.72
CA HIS A 209 0.48 -12.30 2.51
C HIS A 209 1.94 -11.94 2.23
N GLY A 210 2.82 -12.36 3.14
CA GLY A 210 4.26 -12.39 2.92
C GLY A 210 4.67 -13.58 2.05
N TRP A 211 5.94 -13.65 1.76
CA TRP A 211 6.56 -14.71 0.96
C TRP A 211 7.23 -15.76 1.86
N PRO A 212 7.47 -16.97 1.37
CA PRO A 212 8.36 -17.91 2.05
C PRO A 212 9.70 -17.26 2.35
N ALA A 213 10.29 -17.62 3.50
CA ALA A 213 11.57 -17.06 3.93
C ALA A 213 12.64 -17.20 2.83
N GLY A 214 13.35 -16.11 2.53
CA GLY A 214 14.38 -16.08 1.50
C GLY A 214 13.87 -15.87 0.07
N TYR A 215 12.55 -15.92 -0.20
CA TYR A 215 12.04 -15.78 -1.56
C TYR A 215 12.43 -14.45 -2.22
N LEU A 216 12.38 -13.33 -1.50
CA LEU A 216 12.80 -12.04 -2.05
C LEU A 216 14.29 -12.02 -2.42
N ALA A 217 15.14 -12.71 -1.66
CA ALA A 217 16.57 -12.88 -1.99
C ALA A 217 16.76 -13.75 -3.25
N GLU A 218 15.94 -14.79 -3.41
CA GLU A 218 15.92 -15.61 -4.63
C GLU A 218 15.45 -14.80 -5.86
N VAL A 219 14.42 -13.96 -5.71
CA VAL A 219 13.99 -13.03 -6.77
C VAL A 219 15.13 -12.10 -7.16
N ARG A 220 15.84 -11.54 -6.15
CA ARG A 220 17.00 -10.67 -6.39
C ARG A 220 18.13 -11.38 -7.15
N ALA A 221 18.45 -12.61 -6.75
CA ALA A 221 19.48 -13.40 -7.44
C ALA A 221 19.06 -13.71 -8.89
N ALA A 222 17.85 -14.22 -9.08
CA ALA A 222 17.34 -14.61 -10.39
C ALA A 222 17.24 -13.42 -11.37
N THR A 223 16.78 -12.24 -10.89
CA THR A 223 16.72 -11.04 -11.72
C THR A 223 18.11 -10.56 -12.16
N ARG A 224 19.11 -10.61 -11.26
CA ARG A 224 20.51 -10.29 -11.60
C ARG A 224 21.07 -11.23 -12.65
N GLU A 225 20.86 -12.53 -12.51
CA GLU A 225 21.30 -13.55 -13.46
C GLU A 225 20.68 -13.34 -14.85
N ALA A 226 19.38 -12.98 -14.90
CA ALA A 226 18.66 -12.71 -16.15
C ALA A 226 18.94 -11.31 -16.75
N GLY A 227 19.64 -10.43 -16.02
CA GLY A 227 19.82 -9.02 -16.40
C GLY A 227 18.50 -8.23 -16.40
N ALA A 228 17.52 -8.66 -15.62
CA ALA A 228 16.24 -7.99 -15.43
C ALA A 228 16.29 -7.07 -14.19
N LEU A 229 15.51 -6.00 -14.18
CA LEU A 229 15.34 -5.17 -12.98
C LEU A 229 14.46 -5.88 -11.95
N MET A 230 14.83 -5.82 -10.68
CA MET A 230 13.93 -6.09 -9.55
C MET A 230 13.33 -4.77 -9.09
N ILE A 231 12.01 -4.63 -9.18
CA ILE A 231 11.28 -3.43 -8.74
C ILE A 231 10.32 -3.83 -7.62
N LEU A 232 10.45 -3.19 -6.44
CA LEU A 232 9.57 -3.44 -5.32
C LEU A 232 8.49 -2.37 -5.23
N ASP A 233 7.23 -2.81 -5.17
CA ASP A 233 6.10 -1.95 -4.83
C ASP A 233 6.00 -1.83 -3.30
N GLU A 234 6.60 -0.78 -2.76
CA GLU A 234 6.58 -0.43 -1.34
C GLU A 234 5.46 0.58 -0.99
N VAL A 235 4.51 0.76 -1.89
CA VAL A 235 3.40 1.72 -1.71
C VAL A 235 2.63 1.46 -0.42
N GLN A 236 2.48 0.21 0.00
CA GLN A 236 1.77 -0.14 1.23
C GLN A 236 2.69 -0.62 2.36
N SER A 237 3.82 -1.25 2.06
CA SER A 237 4.78 -1.79 3.02
C SER A 237 5.76 -0.77 3.57
N GLY A 238 6.03 0.30 2.81
CA GLY A 238 7.00 1.33 3.16
C GLY A 238 6.56 2.29 4.26
N VAL A 239 7.44 3.23 4.56
CA VAL A 239 7.22 4.34 5.49
C VAL A 239 6.82 3.84 6.90
N GLY A 240 7.55 2.86 7.41
CA GLY A 240 7.39 2.39 8.80
C GLY A 240 6.33 1.32 9.01
N ARG A 241 5.48 0.99 8.03
CA ARG A 241 4.34 0.07 8.18
C ARG A 241 4.72 -1.30 8.74
N THR A 242 5.86 -1.84 8.32
CA THR A 242 6.36 -3.15 8.76
C THR A 242 7.31 -3.08 9.98
N GLY A 243 7.53 -1.88 10.54
CA GLY A 243 8.46 -1.66 11.64
C GLY A 243 9.91 -1.37 11.21
N THR A 244 10.15 -1.23 9.91
CA THR A 244 11.36 -0.69 9.27
C THR A 244 10.95 0.42 8.31
N TRP A 245 11.89 1.23 7.81
CA TRP A 245 11.55 2.28 6.85
C TRP A 245 10.92 1.70 5.59
N PHE A 246 11.48 0.60 5.07
CA PHE A 246 10.98 -0.11 3.89
C PHE A 246 10.92 -1.61 4.16
N GLY A 247 9.99 -2.32 3.53
CA GLY A 247 9.80 -3.75 3.71
C GLY A 247 11.04 -4.58 3.32
N PHE A 248 11.79 -4.14 2.30
CA PHE A 248 13.01 -4.82 1.87
C PHE A 248 14.15 -4.79 2.92
N GLN A 249 14.05 -3.90 3.92
CA GLN A 249 14.99 -3.80 5.04
C GLN A 249 14.61 -4.70 6.24
N ASN A 250 13.39 -5.24 6.23
CA ASN A 250 12.87 -6.00 7.36
C ASN A 250 13.24 -7.50 7.23
N PRO A 251 14.10 -8.06 8.11
CA PRO A 251 14.45 -9.48 8.08
C PRO A 251 13.24 -10.42 8.20
N ALA A 252 12.18 -10.01 8.91
CA ALA A 252 10.98 -10.82 9.02
C ALA A 252 10.16 -10.84 7.72
N VAL A 253 10.28 -9.81 6.86
CA VAL A 253 9.65 -9.75 5.53
C VAL A 253 10.49 -10.49 4.50
N THR A 254 11.82 -10.25 4.51
CA THR A 254 12.71 -10.77 3.47
C THR A 254 13.17 -12.20 3.72
N GLY A 255 13.18 -12.63 4.99
CA GLY A 255 13.82 -13.87 5.42
C GLY A 255 15.35 -13.84 5.30
N ALA A 256 15.96 -12.66 5.16
CA ALA A 256 17.39 -12.44 5.02
C ALA A 256 17.92 -11.54 6.14
N ALA A 257 19.13 -11.76 6.61
CA ALA A 257 19.76 -10.94 7.64
C ALA A 257 20.08 -9.52 7.13
N GLU A 258 20.46 -9.42 5.86
CA GLU A 258 20.78 -8.16 5.20
C GLU A 258 19.61 -7.69 4.32
N PRO A 259 19.46 -6.38 4.08
CA PRO A 259 18.44 -5.84 3.19
C PRO A 259 18.49 -6.45 1.79
N VAL A 260 17.34 -6.82 1.23
CA VAL A 260 17.22 -7.26 -0.16
C VAL A 260 17.01 -6.04 -1.04
N VAL A 261 18.08 -5.33 -1.35
CA VAL A 261 18.04 -4.06 -2.07
C VAL A 261 17.61 -4.26 -3.53
N PRO A 262 16.47 -3.67 -3.97
CA PRO A 262 16.01 -3.73 -5.37
C PRO A 262 16.80 -2.77 -6.28
N ASP A 263 16.54 -2.82 -7.59
CA ASP A 263 17.02 -1.83 -8.55
C ASP A 263 16.19 -0.55 -8.50
N ALA A 264 14.90 -0.66 -8.17
CA ALA A 264 14.03 0.47 -7.92
C ALA A 264 12.89 0.07 -6.96
N PHE A 265 12.27 1.05 -6.32
CA PHE A 265 11.06 0.81 -5.53
C PHE A 265 10.11 2.01 -5.57
N THR A 266 8.83 1.74 -5.39
CA THR A 266 7.77 2.76 -5.41
C THR A 266 7.21 3.01 -4.03
N LEU A 267 6.82 4.26 -3.76
CA LEU A 267 6.25 4.72 -2.49
C LEU A 267 4.99 5.56 -2.75
N ALA A 268 4.07 5.56 -1.81
CA ALA A 268 2.95 6.50 -1.72
C ALA A 268 2.30 6.38 -0.33
N LYS A 269 0.98 6.38 -0.26
CA LYS A 269 0.17 6.14 0.97
C LYS A 269 0.75 6.85 2.19
N GLY A 270 1.38 6.10 3.10
CA GLY A 270 1.96 6.61 4.33
C GLY A 270 2.95 7.76 4.14
N LEU A 271 3.59 7.88 2.98
CA LEU A 271 4.58 8.92 2.70
C LEU A 271 4.03 10.33 2.90
N GLY A 272 2.78 10.59 2.49
CA GLY A 272 2.16 11.91 2.63
C GLY A 272 1.29 12.08 3.87
N GLY A 273 1.04 11.00 4.64
CA GLY A 273 0.17 11.05 5.83
C GLY A 273 -1.26 11.51 5.55
N GLY A 274 -1.76 11.35 4.32
CA GLY A 274 -3.06 11.84 3.84
C GLY A 274 -2.95 12.83 2.69
N VAL A 275 -1.80 13.48 2.50
CA VAL A 275 -1.53 14.35 1.35
C VAL A 275 -1.13 13.48 0.15
N PRO A 276 -1.73 13.67 -1.05
CA PRO A 276 -1.40 12.90 -2.23
C PRO A 276 0.06 13.08 -2.66
N ILE A 277 0.83 12.00 -2.65
CA ILE A 277 2.21 11.91 -3.13
C ILE A 277 2.54 10.47 -3.52
N GLY A 278 3.39 10.31 -4.51
CA GLY A 278 4.04 9.06 -4.87
C GLY A 278 5.50 9.30 -5.18
N ALA A 279 6.30 8.26 -5.16
CA ALA A 279 7.70 8.33 -5.56
C ALA A 279 8.15 7.03 -6.21
N LEU A 280 9.02 7.14 -7.21
CA LEU A 280 9.87 6.06 -7.72
C LEU A 280 11.31 6.37 -7.32
N VAL A 281 11.91 5.49 -6.53
CA VAL A 281 13.32 5.57 -6.13
C VAL A 281 14.12 4.63 -7.03
N CYS A 282 15.08 5.18 -7.78
CA CYS A 282 16.00 4.44 -8.63
C CYS A 282 17.34 4.26 -7.90
N VAL A 283 17.77 3.01 -7.72
CA VAL A 283 18.94 2.66 -6.92
C VAL A 283 20.18 2.50 -7.80
N GLY A 284 21.15 3.36 -7.58
CA GLY A 284 22.40 3.40 -8.33
C GLY A 284 22.33 4.14 -9.67
N PRO A 285 23.49 4.58 -10.19
CA PRO A 285 23.57 5.47 -11.35
C PRO A 285 23.06 4.83 -12.65
N ALA A 286 23.22 3.52 -12.82
CA ALA A 286 22.78 2.83 -14.02
C ALA A 286 21.25 2.85 -14.16
N VAL A 287 20.52 2.60 -13.08
CA VAL A 287 19.05 2.62 -13.07
C VAL A 287 18.53 4.05 -13.13
N SER A 288 19.16 4.97 -12.40
CA SER A 288 18.80 6.39 -12.39
C SER A 288 18.95 7.06 -13.77
N GLY A 289 19.86 6.58 -14.60
CA GLY A 289 20.10 7.09 -15.95
C GLY A 289 19.10 6.58 -17.00
N LEU A 290 18.24 5.62 -16.68
CA LEU A 290 17.32 5.02 -17.66
C LEU A 290 16.23 6.00 -18.13
N LEU A 291 15.65 6.79 -17.22
CA LEU A 291 14.67 7.81 -17.56
C LEU A 291 15.37 9.19 -17.65
N THR A 292 15.28 9.81 -18.81
CA THR A 292 15.93 11.11 -19.09
C THR A 292 14.89 12.18 -19.40
N ALA A 293 15.34 13.43 -19.55
CA ALA A 293 14.48 14.58 -19.82
C ALA A 293 13.52 14.33 -21.01
N GLY A 294 12.26 14.65 -20.81
CA GLY A 294 11.19 14.51 -21.80
C GLY A 294 10.57 13.11 -21.91
N GLN A 295 11.11 12.09 -21.23
CA GLN A 295 10.59 10.72 -21.35
C GLN A 295 9.45 10.41 -20.38
N HIS A 296 9.37 11.13 -19.27
CA HIS A 296 8.28 11.04 -18.30
C HIS A 296 8.08 12.38 -17.60
N GLY A 297 6.91 12.57 -16.97
CA GLY A 297 6.63 13.82 -16.27
C GLY A 297 5.24 13.83 -15.62
N THR A 298 5.05 14.80 -14.75
CA THR A 298 3.81 15.06 -14.04
C THR A 298 3.74 16.55 -13.68
N THR A 299 2.56 17.14 -13.68
CA THR A 299 2.39 18.56 -13.34
C THR A 299 2.61 18.79 -11.84
N PHE A 300 2.04 17.95 -10.99
CA PHE A 300 2.03 18.16 -9.53
C PHE A 300 3.05 17.32 -8.77
N GLY A 301 3.65 16.30 -9.38
CA GLY A 301 4.61 15.44 -8.70
C GLY A 301 5.81 16.22 -8.17
N GLY A 302 6.10 16.06 -6.87
CA GLY A 302 7.18 16.76 -6.18
C GLY A 302 6.88 18.20 -5.82
N ASN A 303 5.61 18.64 -5.85
CA ASN A 303 5.24 19.98 -5.43
C ASN A 303 5.66 20.26 -3.98
N PRO A 304 5.95 21.54 -3.63
CA PRO A 304 6.41 21.92 -2.30
C PRO A 304 5.51 21.46 -1.16
N LEU A 305 4.18 21.52 -1.35
CA LEU A 305 3.21 21.15 -0.33
C LEU A 305 3.28 19.67 0.01
N ALA A 306 3.24 18.82 -1.00
CA ALA A 306 3.25 17.35 -0.80
C ALA A 306 4.59 16.86 -0.26
N THR A 307 5.71 17.47 -0.70
CA THR A 307 7.05 17.11 -0.23
C THR A 307 7.31 17.59 1.19
N ALA A 308 6.81 18.76 1.60
CA ALA A 308 6.83 19.21 3.00
C ALA A 308 6.01 18.27 3.92
N ALA A 309 4.84 17.78 3.44
CA ALA A 309 4.07 16.77 4.16
C ALA A 309 4.87 15.47 4.34
N GLY A 310 5.53 14.99 3.27
CA GLY A 310 6.39 13.80 3.34
C GLY A 310 7.54 13.94 4.33
N LEU A 311 8.23 15.09 4.32
CA LEU A 311 9.27 15.37 5.31
C LEU A 311 8.73 15.35 6.74
N ALA A 312 7.57 15.97 6.99
CA ALA A 312 6.95 15.99 8.31
C ALA A 312 6.58 14.59 8.79
N VAL A 313 6.09 13.72 7.88
CA VAL A 313 5.81 12.30 8.22
C VAL A 313 7.09 11.58 8.61
N LEU A 314 8.13 11.62 7.77
CA LEU A 314 9.39 10.91 8.04
C LEU A 314 10.04 11.40 9.34
N GLN A 315 10.07 12.70 9.56
CA GLN A 315 10.61 13.29 10.79
C GLN A 315 9.82 12.86 12.03
N THR A 316 8.50 12.84 11.96
CA THR A 316 7.65 12.40 13.09
C THR A 316 7.85 10.92 13.40
N VAL A 317 7.94 10.06 12.37
CA VAL A 317 8.22 8.62 12.56
C VAL A 317 9.54 8.41 13.31
N GLU A 318 10.55 9.22 13.02
CA GLU A 318 11.86 9.18 13.67
C GLU A 318 11.81 9.74 15.10
N ASP A 319 11.32 10.99 15.25
CA ASP A 319 11.30 11.71 16.53
C ASP A 319 10.50 10.99 17.62
N GLU A 320 9.39 10.37 17.24
CA GLU A 320 8.52 9.63 18.14
C GLU A 320 8.88 8.14 18.26
N GLY A 321 9.95 7.69 17.58
CA GLY A 321 10.41 6.29 17.64
C GLY A 321 9.39 5.28 17.11
N LEU A 322 8.54 5.67 16.14
CA LEU A 322 7.38 4.88 15.73
C LEU A 322 7.75 3.52 15.14
N LEU A 323 8.93 3.34 14.55
CA LEU A 323 9.35 2.02 14.06
C LEU A 323 9.40 0.97 15.19
N GLY A 324 9.88 1.38 16.37
CA GLY A 324 9.87 0.51 17.56
C GLY A 324 8.46 0.24 18.07
N HIS A 325 7.64 1.28 18.15
CA HIS A 325 6.23 1.17 18.53
C HIS A 325 5.44 0.24 17.61
N VAL A 326 5.62 0.37 16.29
CA VAL A 326 4.95 -0.45 15.26
C VAL A 326 5.27 -1.94 15.44
N ARG A 327 6.53 -2.29 15.74
CA ARG A 327 6.90 -3.69 16.01
C ARG A 327 6.23 -4.20 17.28
N ALA A 328 6.40 -3.49 18.39
CA ALA A 328 5.87 -3.91 19.67
C ALA A 328 4.33 -4.00 19.69
N ALA A 329 3.65 -3.00 19.14
CA ALA A 329 2.18 -2.98 19.07
C ALA A 329 1.64 -4.07 18.13
N GLY A 330 2.33 -4.32 17.00
CA GLY A 330 1.99 -5.38 16.06
C GLY A 330 2.10 -6.77 16.68
N GLU A 331 3.21 -7.06 17.36
CA GLU A 331 3.43 -8.32 18.09
C GLU A 331 2.38 -8.52 19.20
N ALA A 332 2.11 -7.47 19.99
CA ALA A 332 1.14 -7.55 21.08
C ALA A 332 -0.28 -7.86 20.58
N VAL A 333 -0.75 -7.16 19.53
CA VAL A 333 -2.11 -7.41 19.02
C VAL A 333 -2.21 -8.74 18.27
N ALA A 334 -1.16 -9.16 17.56
CA ALA A 334 -1.15 -10.46 16.90
C ALA A 334 -1.32 -11.60 17.91
N ALA A 335 -0.58 -11.59 19.01
CA ALA A 335 -0.72 -12.58 20.08
C ALA A 335 -2.11 -12.61 20.69
N LEU A 336 -2.74 -11.43 20.95
CA LEU A 336 -4.10 -11.36 21.48
C LEU A 336 -5.14 -11.93 20.50
N LEU A 337 -4.93 -11.74 19.19
CA LEU A 337 -5.86 -12.23 18.16
C LEU A 337 -5.69 -13.74 17.92
N GLU A 338 -4.46 -14.26 18.00
CA GLU A 338 -4.18 -15.70 17.85
C GLU A 338 -4.83 -16.56 18.95
N ASP A 339 -5.04 -15.99 20.13
CA ASP A 339 -5.69 -16.68 21.25
C ASP A 339 -7.21 -16.77 21.13
N LEU A 340 -7.82 -16.09 20.12
CA LEU A 340 -9.28 -16.06 19.96
C LEU A 340 -9.78 -17.26 19.16
N PRO A 341 -10.81 -17.98 19.64
CA PRO A 341 -11.40 -19.11 18.92
C PRO A 341 -12.07 -18.71 17.58
N GLU A 342 -12.42 -17.45 17.40
CA GLU A 342 -12.97 -16.88 16.16
C GLU A 342 -11.92 -16.66 15.08
N VAL A 343 -10.62 -16.81 15.41
CA VAL A 343 -9.48 -16.55 14.53
C VAL A 343 -8.83 -17.88 14.14
N ALA A 344 -8.71 -18.12 12.85
CA ALA A 344 -8.04 -19.31 12.30
C ALA A 344 -6.53 -19.08 12.11
N ALA A 345 -6.14 -17.86 11.75
CA ALA A 345 -4.74 -17.50 11.58
C ALA A 345 -4.56 -15.99 11.65
N VAL A 346 -3.43 -15.57 12.17
CA VAL A 346 -2.95 -14.18 12.11
C VAL A 346 -1.63 -14.17 11.32
N ARG A 347 -1.43 -13.16 10.50
CA ARG A 347 -0.18 -12.93 9.77
C ARG A 347 0.06 -11.45 9.59
N GLY A 348 1.28 -11.09 9.35
CA GLY A 348 1.65 -9.70 9.06
C GLY A 348 2.98 -9.31 9.65
N HIS A 349 3.29 -8.03 9.51
CA HIS A 349 4.53 -7.44 9.98
C HIS A 349 4.25 -6.03 10.52
N GLY A 350 4.66 -5.76 11.75
CA GLY A 350 4.36 -4.49 12.40
C GLY A 350 2.85 -4.24 12.51
N LEU A 351 2.39 -3.05 12.18
CA LEU A 351 0.97 -2.67 12.17
C LEU A 351 0.29 -2.90 10.81
N TRP A 352 0.59 -4.01 10.19
CA TRP A 352 -0.06 -4.48 8.97
C TRP A 352 -0.41 -5.95 9.12
N ILE A 353 -1.66 -6.23 9.48
CA ILE A 353 -2.09 -7.52 10.00
C ILE A 353 -3.28 -8.04 9.19
N GLY A 354 -3.16 -9.28 8.73
CA GLY A 354 -4.24 -10.07 8.17
C GLY A 354 -4.76 -11.06 9.21
N VAL A 355 -6.07 -11.07 9.42
CA VAL A 355 -6.75 -11.95 10.37
C VAL A 355 -7.71 -12.83 9.62
N ASP A 356 -7.42 -14.12 9.49
CA ASP A 356 -8.34 -15.08 8.92
C ASP A 356 -9.33 -15.54 10.00
N LEU A 357 -10.61 -15.33 9.71
CA LEU A 357 -11.67 -15.75 10.62
C LEU A 357 -11.90 -17.25 10.53
N ALA A 358 -12.05 -17.90 11.67
CA ALA A 358 -12.35 -19.32 11.76
C ALA A 358 -13.71 -19.67 11.12
N ASP A 359 -13.84 -20.91 10.65
CA ASP A 359 -15.10 -21.45 10.17
C ASP A 359 -15.97 -21.90 11.36
N PRO A 360 -17.01 -21.14 11.79
CA PRO A 360 -17.98 -21.65 12.73
C PRO A 360 -18.84 -22.73 12.07
N ALA A 361 -19.45 -23.55 12.91
CA ALA A 361 -20.51 -24.46 12.46
C ALA A 361 -21.69 -23.62 11.93
N GLY A 362 -21.90 -23.60 10.61
CA GLY A 362 -23.01 -22.91 9.96
C GLY A 362 -22.64 -22.28 8.61
N PRO A 363 -23.63 -21.92 7.78
CA PRO A 363 -23.38 -21.30 6.49
C PRO A 363 -22.76 -19.91 6.65
N ALA A 364 -21.77 -19.58 5.80
CA ALA A 364 -21.21 -18.24 5.76
C ALA A 364 -22.27 -17.22 5.26
N PRO A 365 -22.30 -15.98 5.79
CA PRO A 365 -23.13 -14.92 5.26
C PRO A 365 -22.85 -14.65 3.76
N ALA A 366 -23.84 -14.11 3.04
CA ALA A 366 -23.68 -13.70 1.66
C ALA A 366 -22.49 -12.71 1.53
N GLY A 367 -21.58 -12.98 0.60
CA GLY A 367 -20.34 -12.20 0.43
C GLY A 367 -19.19 -12.60 1.35
N GLY A 368 -19.42 -13.46 2.33
CA GLY A 368 -18.40 -13.97 3.24
C GLY A 368 -18.45 -13.35 4.65
N ARG A 369 -17.71 -13.95 5.55
CA ARG A 369 -17.67 -13.59 6.98
C ARG A 369 -16.98 -12.26 7.24
N ALA A 370 -15.84 -12.05 6.63
CA ALA A 370 -15.09 -10.83 6.87
C ALA A 370 -15.87 -9.56 6.47
N PRO A 371 -16.54 -9.48 5.30
CA PRO A 371 -17.43 -8.36 4.99
C PRO A 371 -18.58 -8.17 6.00
N ALA A 372 -19.16 -9.26 6.52
CA ALA A 372 -20.21 -9.18 7.54
C ALA A 372 -19.66 -8.63 8.88
N VAL A 373 -18.46 -9.06 9.30
CA VAL A 373 -17.77 -8.52 10.48
C VAL A 373 -17.41 -7.04 10.28
N VAL A 374 -17.01 -6.62 9.07
CA VAL A 374 -16.78 -5.21 8.74
C VAL A 374 -18.07 -4.39 8.94
N ALA A 375 -19.21 -4.90 8.48
CA ALA A 375 -20.50 -4.24 8.66
C ALA A 375 -20.89 -4.16 10.16
N ALA A 376 -20.79 -5.27 10.90
CA ALA A 376 -21.03 -5.29 12.35
C ALA A 376 -20.06 -4.37 13.11
N GLY A 377 -18.80 -4.31 12.70
CA GLY A 377 -17.79 -3.42 13.23
C GLY A 377 -18.17 -1.96 13.05
N LEU A 378 -18.63 -1.58 11.86
CA LEU A 378 -19.07 -0.21 11.60
C LEU A 378 -20.24 0.19 12.52
N GLU A 379 -21.20 -0.72 12.76
CA GLU A 379 -22.28 -0.49 13.73
C GLU A 379 -21.80 -0.50 15.18
N ALA A 380 -20.66 -1.08 15.48
CA ALA A 380 -20.06 -1.06 16.82
C ALA A 380 -19.03 0.08 17.03
N GLY A 381 -18.79 0.92 16.01
CA GLY A 381 -17.84 2.04 16.09
C GLY A 381 -16.41 1.70 15.69
N TRP A 382 -16.22 0.68 14.83
CA TRP A 382 -14.93 0.29 14.26
C TRP A 382 -14.93 0.45 12.76
N ILE A 383 -13.89 1.06 12.19
CA ILE A 383 -13.62 1.04 10.76
C ILE A 383 -12.61 -0.07 10.48
N LEU A 384 -13.08 -1.11 9.81
CA LEU A 384 -12.35 -2.31 9.43
C LEU A 384 -12.34 -2.48 7.92
N ASN A 385 -11.54 -3.41 7.42
CA ASN A 385 -11.51 -3.78 6.01
C ASN A 385 -11.45 -5.29 5.82
N ALA A 386 -12.16 -5.79 4.81
CA ALA A 386 -12.07 -7.16 4.34
C ALA A 386 -11.34 -7.21 3.00
N THR A 387 -10.34 -8.06 2.87
CA THR A 387 -9.57 -8.29 1.63
C THR A 387 -10.03 -9.54 0.87
N GLY A 388 -11.01 -10.24 1.42
CA GLY A 388 -11.59 -11.46 0.89
C GLY A 388 -12.79 -11.90 1.73
N PRO A 389 -13.36 -13.08 1.46
CA PRO A 389 -14.55 -13.54 2.17
C PRO A 389 -14.30 -13.88 3.65
N SER A 390 -13.05 -14.21 4.03
CA SER A 390 -12.70 -14.66 5.38
C SER A 390 -11.61 -13.84 6.06
N THR A 391 -10.97 -12.91 5.36
CA THR A 391 -9.81 -12.18 5.88
C THR A 391 -10.13 -10.72 6.21
N LEU A 392 -9.93 -10.31 7.45
CA LEU A 392 -9.85 -8.91 7.84
C LEU A 392 -8.42 -8.40 7.67
N ARG A 393 -8.28 -7.14 7.24
CA ARG A 393 -7.00 -6.44 7.23
C ARG A 393 -7.04 -5.28 8.22
N LEU A 394 -6.06 -5.22 9.10
CA LEU A 394 -5.80 -4.10 9.99
C LEU A 394 -4.57 -3.34 9.49
N ALA A 395 -4.72 -2.04 9.32
CA ALA A 395 -3.64 -1.13 8.93
C ALA A 395 -3.86 0.24 9.62
N PRO A 396 -3.90 0.29 10.96
CA PRO A 396 -4.17 1.51 11.71
C PRO A 396 -3.05 2.55 11.51
N PRO A 397 -3.22 3.79 11.98
CA PRO A 397 -2.10 4.73 12.09
C PRO A 397 -0.91 4.12 12.84
N LEU A 398 0.31 4.50 12.48
CA LEU A 398 1.53 4.04 13.17
C LEU A 398 1.57 4.51 14.63
N THR A 399 0.82 5.56 14.94
CA THR A 399 0.66 6.17 16.27
C THR A 399 -0.46 5.55 17.09
N VAL A 400 -1.11 4.48 16.61
CA VAL A 400 -2.25 3.87 17.32
C VAL A 400 -1.86 3.46 18.74
N PRO A 401 -2.60 3.85 19.77
CA PRO A 401 -2.35 3.37 21.14
C PRO A 401 -2.58 1.85 21.23
N VAL A 402 -1.72 1.14 21.93
CA VAL A 402 -1.86 -0.31 22.17
C VAL A 402 -3.21 -0.64 22.79
N ALA A 403 -3.69 0.19 23.71
CA ALA A 403 -5.01 0.03 24.35
C ALA A 403 -6.19 0.02 23.35
N GLU A 404 -6.09 0.71 22.22
CA GLU A 404 -7.13 0.65 21.17
C GLU A 404 -7.10 -0.70 20.42
N LEU A 405 -5.92 -1.27 20.24
CA LEU A 405 -5.76 -2.60 19.63
C LEU A 405 -6.25 -3.70 20.59
N GLU A 406 -5.95 -3.59 21.90
CA GLU A 406 -6.46 -4.49 22.93
C GLU A 406 -7.99 -4.42 23.01
N ARG A 407 -8.58 -3.22 22.96
CA ARG A 407 -10.04 -3.04 22.89
C ARG A 407 -10.64 -3.71 21.66
N PHE A 408 -9.98 -3.61 20.50
CA PHE A 408 -10.44 -4.27 19.30
C PHE A 408 -10.39 -5.80 19.45
N ALA A 409 -9.28 -6.37 19.92
CA ALA A 409 -9.15 -7.81 20.14
C ALA A 409 -10.26 -8.32 21.10
N ALA A 410 -10.52 -7.61 22.18
CA ALA A 410 -11.61 -7.94 23.11
C ALA A 410 -13.02 -7.81 22.48
N ALA A 411 -13.20 -6.92 21.50
CA ALA A 411 -14.49 -6.71 20.84
C ALA A 411 -14.74 -7.74 19.70
N LEU A 412 -13.70 -8.31 19.09
CA LEU A 412 -13.81 -9.14 17.91
C LEU A 412 -14.76 -10.34 18.05
N PRO A 413 -14.78 -11.12 19.16
CA PRO A 413 -15.73 -12.20 19.34
C PRO A 413 -17.19 -11.74 19.24
N GLY A 414 -17.51 -10.61 19.85
CA GLY A 414 -18.86 -10.02 19.78
C GLY A 414 -19.23 -9.55 18.37
N LEU A 415 -18.26 -9.01 17.62
CA LEU A 415 -18.48 -8.61 16.22
C LEU A 415 -18.72 -9.82 15.31
N VAL A 416 -17.99 -10.92 15.52
CA VAL A 416 -18.20 -12.17 14.79
C VAL A 416 -19.56 -12.75 15.10
N ALA A 417 -19.97 -12.79 16.37
CA ALA A 417 -21.28 -13.27 16.77
C ALA A 417 -22.42 -12.43 16.16
N ALA A 418 -22.28 -11.09 16.18
CA ALA A 418 -23.25 -10.19 15.56
C ALA A 418 -23.35 -10.37 14.05
N ALA A 419 -22.22 -10.61 13.36
CA ALA A 419 -22.16 -10.84 11.93
C ALA A 419 -22.85 -12.15 11.48
N LEU A 420 -22.97 -13.14 12.37
CA LEU A 420 -23.61 -14.43 12.11
C LEU A 420 -25.11 -14.45 12.45
N THR A 421 -25.61 -13.42 13.13
CA THR A 421 -27.03 -13.31 13.47
C THR A 421 -27.79 -12.76 12.25
N PRO A 422 -28.78 -13.50 11.70
CA PRO A 422 -29.58 -12.98 10.59
C PRO A 422 -30.25 -11.66 10.99
N ALA A 423 -30.24 -10.67 10.09
CA ALA A 423 -31.05 -9.47 10.29
C ALA A 423 -32.53 -9.85 10.48
N GLU A 424 -33.26 -9.20 11.39
CA GLU A 424 -34.65 -9.56 11.73
C GLU A 424 -35.63 -9.53 10.54
N GLY A 425 -35.20 -9.08 9.35
CA GLY A 425 -35.99 -9.05 8.11
C GLY A 425 -35.80 -10.25 7.16
N ASP A 426 -34.82 -11.13 7.41
CA ASP A 426 -34.50 -12.31 6.55
C ASP A 426 -34.99 -13.66 7.13
N ARG A 427 -35.95 -13.63 8.04
CA ARG A 427 -36.63 -14.88 8.47
C ARG A 427 -37.66 -15.26 7.41
N PRO A 428 -37.61 -16.51 6.91
CA PRO A 428 -38.52 -17.00 5.87
C PRO A 428 -39.99 -16.98 6.30
#